data_8742cabed820bdd1607458fe287423ba
#
_entry.id   8742cabed820bdd1607458fe287423ba
#
_cell.length_a   1.000
_cell.length_b   1.000
_cell.length_c   1.000
_cell.angle_alpha   90.00
_cell.angle_beta   90.00
_cell.angle_gamma   90.00
#
_symmetry.space_group_name_H-M   'P 1'
#
loop_
_entity.id
_entity.type
_entity.pdbx_description
1 polymer ?
#
loop_
_entity_poly.entity_id
_entity_poly.type
_entity_poly.pdbx_seq_one_letter_code
_entity_poly.pdbx_strand_id
1 'polypeptide(L)'
;HANAVKEILNNTKIDLDLLGFHGQTIFHDSKKKITKQLGDGKLLSQLIKKKVVYDFRQNDLKNGGQGAPLTPIFHNLIANKYLKKELDKSYSVNIINIGGISNLTKTVEWDKIDKKKEVIKACDIAPGNCLIDEWVRKNSKKRYDANGTLASIGNTDRLILNQALENFNIGPPYKDSLDIKDFDISFVKGLSLEDGVSTLADFTALQISRALNYFKDPTKKSIFLVCGGGRKNKYLMNSILRSVDTVKELNETNFVPVEDYGIEGDFVESQAFGYLAIRSLLNLPISFPDTTGCNDSVSGGVMINNF
;
A
#
# COMPACT_ATOMS: atom_id res chain seq x y z
N HIS A 1 -0.81 22.31 2.75
CA HIS A 1 -0.03 21.56 3.75
C HIS A 1 0.38 22.48 4.92
N ALA A 2 1.01 23.64 4.69
CA ALA A 2 1.44 24.52 5.79
C ALA A 2 0.28 24.92 6.73
N ASN A 3 -0.90 25.24 6.18
CA ASN A 3 -2.07 25.58 6.99
C ASN A 3 -2.55 24.38 7.84
N ALA A 4 -2.59 23.18 7.25
CA ALA A 4 -2.95 21.96 7.99
C ALA A 4 -1.97 21.67 9.14
N VAL A 5 -0.66 21.81 8.89
CA VAL A 5 0.35 21.65 9.96
C VAL A 5 0.14 22.66 11.06
N LYS A 6 -0.06 23.95 10.72
CA LYS A 6 -0.31 25.01 11.72
C LYS A 6 -1.58 24.75 12.54
N GLU A 7 -2.64 24.29 11.88
CA GLU A 7 -3.89 23.93 12.55
C GLU A 7 -3.69 22.78 13.55
N ILE A 8 -2.98 21.72 13.15
CA ILE A 8 -2.66 20.59 14.04
C ILE A 8 -1.82 21.06 15.23
N LEU A 9 -0.78 21.85 15.01
CA LEU A 9 0.09 22.33 16.09
C LEU A 9 -0.67 23.23 17.06
N ASN A 10 -1.56 24.09 16.55
CA ASN A 10 -2.39 24.96 17.39
C ASN A 10 -3.39 24.16 18.25
N ASN A 11 -3.98 23.09 17.68
CA ASN A 11 -4.96 22.28 18.37
C ASN A 11 -4.35 21.32 19.38
N THR A 12 -3.16 20.78 19.09
CA THR A 12 -2.52 19.76 19.93
C THR A 12 -1.54 20.35 20.96
N LYS A 13 -1.07 21.58 20.75
CA LYS A 13 0.00 22.23 21.54
C LYS A 13 1.29 21.39 21.61
N ILE A 14 1.52 20.51 20.64
CA ILE A 14 2.74 19.70 20.55
C ILE A 14 3.83 20.53 19.89
N ASP A 15 5.04 20.47 20.41
CA ASP A 15 6.20 20.96 19.69
C ASP A 15 6.65 19.92 18.66
N LEU A 16 6.86 20.36 17.42
CA LEU A 16 7.22 19.52 16.28
C LEU A 16 8.71 19.64 16.01
N ASP A 17 9.45 18.56 16.16
CA ASP A 17 10.90 18.52 15.85
C ASP A 17 11.16 18.32 14.35
N LEU A 18 10.34 17.50 13.68
CA LEU A 18 10.56 17.06 12.32
C LEU A 18 9.25 16.75 11.62
N LEU A 19 9.10 17.18 10.38
CA LEU A 19 7.98 16.85 9.51
C LEU A 19 8.46 15.95 8.35
N GLY A 20 7.84 14.79 8.16
CA GLY A 20 7.94 13.98 6.94
C GLY A 20 6.93 14.48 5.90
N PHE A 21 7.40 14.94 4.74
CA PHE A 21 6.56 15.49 3.69
C PHE A 21 6.76 14.72 2.37
N HIS A 22 5.85 13.81 2.08
CA HIS A 22 5.90 13.03 0.83
C HIS A 22 5.49 13.86 -0.41
N GLY A 23 4.53 14.78 -0.26
CA GLY A 23 3.86 15.43 -1.37
C GLY A 23 2.84 14.52 -2.06
N GLN A 24 2.31 14.95 -3.21
CA GLN A 24 1.36 14.19 -4.01
C GLN A 24 2.04 13.65 -5.24
N THR A 25 2.14 12.34 -5.39
CA THR A 25 2.66 11.72 -6.61
C THR A 25 1.74 12.00 -7.79
N ILE A 26 2.28 12.65 -8.83
CA ILE A 26 1.56 12.97 -10.08
C ILE A 26 2.13 12.22 -11.27
N PHE A 27 3.33 11.69 -11.15
CA PHE A 27 3.98 10.88 -12.17
C PHE A 27 4.94 9.91 -11.51
N HIS A 28 4.91 8.65 -11.96
CA HIS A 28 5.86 7.62 -11.57
C HIS A 28 6.08 6.67 -12.73
N ASP A 29 7.34 6.47 -13.08
CA ASP A 29 7.78 5.51 -14.11
C ASP A 29 9.08 4.87 -13.63
N SER A 30 8.95 3.71 -13.02
CA SER A 30 10.07 2.98 -12.44
C SER A 30 11.09 2.53 -13.52
N LYS A 31 10.62 2.23 -14.74
CA LYS A 31 11.49 1.81 -15.86
C LYS A 31 12.37 2.97 -16.35
N LYS A 32 11.82 4.17 -16.42
CA LYS A 32 12.56 5.39 -16.76
C LYS A 32 13.29 6.03 -15.59
N LYS A 33 13.13 5.47 -14.37
CA LYS A 33 13.69 6.01 -13.13
C LYS A 33 13.26 7.46 -12.86
N ILE A 34 12.01 7.78 -13.16
CA ILE A 34 11.44 9.12 -12.98
C ILE A 34 10.23 9.03 -12.04
N THR A 35 10.25 9.89 -11.04
CA THR A 35 9.09 10.10 -10.18
C THR A 35 8.93 11.59 -9.87
N LYS A 36 7.70 12.06 -9.77
CA LYS A 36 7.42 13.47 -9.46
C LYS A 36 6.31 13.58 -8.43
N GLN A 37 6.64 14.20 -7.32
CA GLN A 37 5.71 14.57 -6.26
C GLN A 37 5.47 16.08 -6.29
N LEU A 38 4.20 16.50 -6.24
CA LEU A 38 3.84 17.90 -6.05
C LEU A 38 4.08 18.30 -4.59
N GLY A 39 4.71 19.46 -4.43
CA GLY A 39 5.00 20.10 -3.16
C GLY A 39 6.44 20.60 -3.10
N ASP A 40 6.65 21.64 -2.35
CA ASP A 40 7.95 22.25 -2.12
C ASP A 40 8.30 22.15 -0.64
N GLY A 41 9.22 21.24 -0.31
CA GLY A 41 9.66 21.01 1.07
C GLY A 41 10.41 22.20 1.66
N LYS A 42 11.11 22.99 0.82
CA LYS A 42 11.82 24.21 1.25
C LYS A 42 10.85 25.30 1.67
N LEU A 43 9.87 25.57 0.79
CA LEU A 43 8.80 26.53 1.09
C LEU A 43 7.98 26.10 2.31
N LEU A 44 7.69 24.79 2.42
CA LEU A 44 6.97 24.26 3.58
C LEU A 44 7.75 24.51 4.88
N SER A 45 9.07 24.23 4.90
CA SER A 45 9.94 24.51 6.05
C SER A 45 9.93 25.98 6.47
N GLN A 46 10.02 26.90 5.49
CA GLN A 46 9.93 28.34 5.73
C GLN A 46 8.60 28.76 6.37
N LEU A 47 7.49 28.24 5.85
CA LEU A 47 6.15 28.62 6.29
C LEU A 47 5.78 28.10 7.67
N ILE A 48 6.29 26.93 8.06
CA ILE A 48 5.97 26.29 9.35
C ILE A 48 7.08 26.51 10.40
N LYS A 49 8.24 27.02 10.01
CA LYS A 49 9.41 27.22 10.90
C LYS A 49 9.86 25.92 11.57
N LYS A 50 9.90 24.81 10.81
CA LYS A 50 10.27 23.48 11.30
C LYS A 50 11.11 22.73 10.25
N LYS A 51 11.94 21.79 10.72
CA LYS A 51 12.68 20.88 9.85
C LYS A 51 11.73 20.02 9.05
N VAL A 52 12.02 19.85 7.75
CA VAL A 52 11.21 19.01 6.83
C VAL A 52 12.11 18.02 6.14
N VAL A 53 11.71 16.75 6.10
CA VAL A 53 12.27 15.74 5.21
C VAL A 53 11.28 15.49 4.08
N TYR A 54 11.74 15.59 2.86
CA TYR A 54 10.93 15.40 1.65
C TYR A 54 11.74 14.66 0.58
N ASP A 55 11.15 14.39 -0.59
CA ASP A 55 11.84 13.73 -1.72
C ASP A 55 12.42 12.35 -1.38
N PHE A 56 11.61 11.50 -0.77
CA PHE A 56 12.03 10.18 -0.28
C PHE A 56 12.43 9.18 -1.37
N ARG A 57 11.93 9.35 -2.61
CA ARG A 57 12.01 8.33 -3.66
C ARG A 57 13.24 8.43 -4.55
N GLN A 58 13.83 9.63 -4.69
CA GLN A 58 14.88 9.90 -5.68
C GLN A 58 16.17 9.11 -5.42
N ASN A 59 16.55 8.93 -4.14
CA ASN A 59 17.78 8.23 -3.83
C ASN A 59 17.66 6.73 -4.14
N ASP A 60 16.52 6.13 -3.91
CA ASP A 60 16.22 4.75 -4.29
C ASP A 60 16.31 4.56 -5.81
N LEU A 61 15.67 5.44 -6.59
CA LEU A 61 15.75 5.41 -8.06
C LEU A 61 17.17 5.53 -8.59
N LYS A 62 17.99 6.42 -7.99
CA LYS A 62 19.40 6.60 -8.34
C LYS A 62 20.25 5.35 -8.06
N ASN A 63 19.85 4.57 -7.05
CA ASN A 63 20.52 3.33 -6.66
C ASN A 63 19.90 2.07 -7.31
N GLY A 64 19.22 2.23 -8.42
CA GLY A 64 18.67 1.12 -9.21
C GLY A 64 17.28 0.66 -8.79
N GLY A 65 16.74 1.14 -7.66
CA GLY A 65 15.42 0.79 -7.17
C GLY A 65 14.28 1.32 -8.04
N GLN A 66 13.07 0.91 -7.70
CA GLN A 66 11.84 1.32 -8.41
C GLN A 66 11.19 2.57 -7.79
N GLY A 67 11.70 3.08 -6.66
CA GLY A 67 11.15 4.24 -5.96
C GLY A 67 9.89 3.95 -5.13
N ALA A 68 9.40 2.71 -5.16
CA ALA A 68 8.24 2.22 -4.43
C ALA A 68 8.31 0.68 -4.30
N PRO A 69 7.67 0.08 -3.27
CA PRO A 69 7.04 0.73 -2.11
C PRO A 69 8.08 1.15 -1.05
N LEU A 70 7.85 2.26 -0.34
CA LEU A 70 8.75 2.74 0.75
C LEU A 70 8.23 2.43 2.17
N THR A 71 6.96 2.09 2.31
CA THR A 71 6.34 1.78 3.61
C THR A 71 6.73 0.43 4.24
N PRO A 72 7.35 -0.54 3.56
CA PRO A 72 7.61 -1.88 4.11
C PRO A 72 8.36 -1.89 5.43
N ILE A 73 9.34 -1.02 5.61
CA ILE A 73 10.09 -0.94 6.88
C ILE A 73 9.21 -0.46 8.04
N PHE A 74 8.23 0.40 7.76
CA PHE A 74 7.23 0.81 8.75
C PHE A 74 6.20 -0.29 9.00
N HIS A 75 5.76 -0.99 7.97
CA HIS A 75 4.91 -2.17 8.10
C HIS A 75 5.56 -3.20 9.01
N ASN A 76 6.86 -3.43 8.85
CA ASN A 76 7.62 -4.32 9.72
C ASN A 76 7.66 -3.83 11.18
N LEU A 77 7.80 -2.51 11.39
CA LEU A 77 7.71 -1.92 12.73
C LEU A 77 6.34 -2.18 13.37
N ILE A 78 5.26 -1.97 12.63
CA ILE A 78 3.89 -2.22 13.12
C ILE A 78 3.74 -3.70 13.52
N ALA A 79 4.13 -4.63 12.65
CA ALA A 79 4.02 -6.05 12.94
C ALA A 79 4.78 -6.42 14.22
N ASN A 80 6.02 -5.98 14.36
CA ASN A 80 6.83 -6.27 15.54
C ASN A 80 6.32 -5.59 16.84
N LYS A 81 5.62 -4.45 16.71
CA LYS A 81 5.07 -3.73 17.85
C LYS A 81 3.74 -4.33 18.32
N TYR A 82 2.82 -4.60 17.41
CA TYR A 82 1.44 -4.96 17.73
C TYR A 82 1.16 -6.46 17.63
N LEU A 83 1.92 -7.21 16.82
CA LEU A 83 1.74 -8.65 16.60
C LEU A 83 2.94 -9.49 17.07
N LYS A 84 3.69 -8.99 18.04
CA LYS A 84 4.85 -9.72 18.56
C LYS A 84 4.50 -11.12 19.05
N LYS A 85 3.34 -11.29 19.72
CA LYS A 85 2.88 -12.59 20.21
C LYS A 85 2.63 -13.60 19.07
N GLU A 86 2.12 -13.13 17.94
CA GLU A 86 1.86 -13.93 16.76
C GLU A 86 3.17 -14.30 16.05
N LEU A 87 4.09 -13.33 15.92
CA LEU A 87 5.43 -13.56 15.40
C LEU A 87 6.22 -14.56 16.26
N ASP A 88 6.19 -14.39 17.58
CA ASP A 88 6.83 -15.31 18.54
C ASP A 88 6.26 -16.74 18.43
N LYS A 89 4.98 -16.91 18.08
CA LYS A 89 4.34 -18.20 17.79
C LYS A 89 4.61 -18.71 16.38
N SER A 90 5.52 -18.07 15.66
CA SER A 90 5.89 -18.42 14.28
C SER A 90 4.76 -18.28 13.27
N TYR A 91 3.79 -17.35 13.47
CA TYR A 91 2.88 -16.96 12.41
C TYR A 91 3.63 -16.21 11.31
N SER A 92 3.18 -16.37 10.06
CA SER A 92 3.56 -15.48 8.98
C SER A 92 2.67 -14.24 9.03
N VAL A 93 3.23 -13.09 9.35
CA VAL A 93 2.48 -11.82 9.40
C VAL A 93 2.80 -11.02 8.14
N ASN A 94 1.75 -10.61 7.44
CA ASN A 94 1.86 -9.83 6.21
C ASN A 94 0.94 -8.60 6.31
N ILE A 95 1.33 -7.49 5.73
CA ILE A 95 0.51 -6.28 5.66
C ILE A 95 0.17 -5.99 4.21
N ILE A 96 -1.11 -5.80 3.94
CA ILE A 96 -1.63 -5.43 2.63
C ILE A 96 -2.18 -4.01 2.70
N ASN A 97 -1.66 -3.15 1.86
CA ASN A 97 -2.23 -1.83 1.65
C ASN A 97 -3.09 -1.85 0.39
N ILE A 98 -4.40 -1.70 0.53
CA ILE A 98 -5.34 -1.56 -0.59
C ILE A 98 -5.59 -0.06 -0.82
N GLY A 99 -4.72 0.53 -1.63
CA GLY A 99 -4.81 1.91 -2.11
C GLY A 99 -5.41 2.00 -3.52
N GLY A 100 -4.86 2.84 -4.38
CA GLY A 100 -5.13 2.80 -5.82
C GLY A 100 -4.59 1.52 -6.45
N ILE A 101 -3.37 1.17 -6.12
CA ILE A 101 -2.73 -0.14 -6.34
C ILE A 101 -2.65 -0.85 -4.98
N SER A 102 -2.74 -2.17 -4.99
CA SER A 102 -2.58 -3.01 -3.81
C SER A 102 -1.15 -3.51 -3.73
N ASN A 103 -0.51 -3.33 -2.58
CA ASN A 103 0.81 -3.87 -2.31
C ASN A 103 0.81 -4.73 -1.04
N LEU A 104 1.74 -5.67 -0.99
CA LEU A 104 1.92 -6.59 0.12
C LEU A 104 3.32 -6.45 0.69
N THR A 105 3.43 -6.45 1.99
CA THR A 105 4.68 -6.53 2.74
C THR A 105 4.69 -7.81 3.57
N LYS A 106 5.65 -8.71 3.32
CA LYS A 106 5.98 -9.83 4.19
C LYS A 106 6.88 -9.32 5.29
N THR A 107 6.40 -9.35 6.53
CA THR A 107 7.15 -8.87 7.69
C THR A 107 7.97 -9.98 8.33
N VAL A 108 8.99 -9.60 9.08
CA VAL A 108 9.90 -10.51 9.79
C VAL A 108 10.24 -9.95 11.17
N GLU A 109 10.62 -10.84 12.09
CA GLU A 109 11.12 -10.43 13.41
C GLU A 109 12.42 -9.64 13.29
N TRP A 110 12.59 -8.57 14.09
CA TRP A 110 13.81 -7.76 14.07
C TRP A 110 15.07 -8.59 14.30
N ASP A 111 15.05 -9.50 15.26
CA ASP A 111 16.18 -10.39 15.56
C ASP A 111 16.66 -11.21 14.36
N LYS A 112 15.75 -11.55 13.45
CA LYS A 112 16.08 -12.32 12.24
C LYS A 112 16.70 -11.43 11.17
N ILE A 113 16.29 -10.17 11.09
CA ILE A 113 16.90 -9.16 10.20
C ILE A 113 18.33 -8.89 10.66
N ASP A 114 18.51 -8.60 11.95
CA ASP A 114 19.81 -8.28 12.53
C ASP A 114 20.81 -9.41 12.34
N LYS A 115 20.35 -10.67 12.42
CA LYS A 115 21.16 -11.87 12.15
C LYS A 115 21.29 -12.21 10.66
N LYS A 116 20.74 -11.38 9.76
CA LYS A 116 20.69 -11.59 8.29
C LYS A 116 20.08 -12.94 7.88
N LYS A 117 19.18 -13.48 8.69
CA LYS A 117 18.52 -14.76 8.43
C LYS A 117 17.28 -14.62 7.54
N GLU A 118 16.57 -13.52 7.66
CA GLU A 118 15.37 -13.21 6.88
C GLU A 118 15.40 -11.74 6.48
N VAL A 119 14.67 -11.38 5.41
CA VAL A 119 14.57 -10.03 4.88
C VAL A 119 13.12 -9.64 4.69
N ILE A 120 12.82 -8.36 4.87
CA ILE A 120 11.51 -7.78 4.54
C ILE A 120 11.33 -7.86 3.02
N LYS A 121 10.22 -8.43 2.57
CA LYS A 121 9.87 -8.46 1.14
C LYS A 121 8.61 -7.65 0.89
N ALA A 122 8.58 -6.93 -0.22
CA ALA A 122 7.39 -6.21 -0.61
C ALA A 122 7.26 -6.11 -2.12
N CYS A 123 6.02 -6.06 -2.59
CA CYS A 123 5.71 -5.91 -4.02
C CYS A 123 4.30 -5.40 -4.21
N ASP A 124 4.04 -4.88 -5.39
CA ASP A 124 2.69 -4.64 -5.88
C ASP A 124 2.07 -5.98 -6.31
N ILE A 125 0.80 -6.19 -5.98
CA ILE A 125 0.16 -7.50 -6.14
C ILE A 125 -1.08 -7.47 -7.04
N ALA A 126 -1.77 -6.33 -7.09
CA ALA A 126 -3.05 -6.23 -7.80
C ALA A 126 -3.44 -4.75 -7.98
N PRO A 127 -4.45 -4.43 -8.81
CA PRO A 127 -5.16 -3.16 -8.66
C PRO A 127 -5.78 -3.10 -7.26
N GLY A 128 -5.94 -1.89 -6.76
CA GLY A 128 -6.73 -1.64 -5.55
C GLY A 128 -8.08 -1.02 -5.95
N ASN A 129 -8.32 0.19 -5.47
CA ASN A 129 -9.55 0.93 -5.80
C ASN A 129 -9.51 1.60 -7.17
N CYS A 130 -8.36 1.67 -7.85
CA CYS A 130 -8.17 2.53 -9.03
C CYS A 130 -9.19 2.26 -10.15
N LEU A 131 -9.46 0.99 -10.46
CA LEU A 131 -10.41 0.59 -11.51
C LEU A 131 -11.87 0.90 -11.11
N ILE A 132 -12.21 0.57 -9.87
CA ILE A 132 -13.53 0.85 -9.29
C ILE A 132 -13.81 2.35 -9.32
N ASP A 133 -12.86 3.14 -8.80
CA ASP A 133 -12.98 4.59 -8.73
C ASP A 133 -13.04 5.24 -10.11
N GLU A 134 -12.27 4.73 -11.06
CA GLU A 134 -12.29 5.21 -12.44
C GLU A 134 -13.66 4.99 -13.09
N TRP A 135 -14.22 3.79 -12.95
CA TRP A 135 -15.52 3.45 -13.48
C TRP A 135 -16.64 4.29 -12.85
N VAL A 136 -16.61 4.45 -11.53
CA VAL A 136 -17.57 5.28 -10.79
C VAL A 136 -17.50 6.73 -11.25
N ARG A 137 -16.31 7.31 -11.42
CA ARG A 137 -16.14 8.70 -11.91
C ARG A 137 -16.61 8.88 -13.35
N LYS A 138 -16.41 7.88 -14.21
CA LYS A 138 -16.85 7.96 -15.62
C LYS A 138 -18.36 7.83 -15.80
N ASN A 139 -19.03 7.10 -14.91
CA ASN A 139 -20.45 6.76 -15.08
C ASN A 139 -21.37 7.40 -14.02
N SER A 140 -20.83 8.25 -13.12
CA SER A 140 -21.62 8.94 -12.12
C SER A 140 -20.96 10.26 -11.68
N LYS A 141 -21.66 11.02 -10.82
CA LYS A 141 -21.12 12.20 -10.15
C LYS A 141 -20.31 11.84 -8.87
N LYS A 142 -20.26 10.58 -8.50
CA LYS A 142 -19.52 10.11 -7.33
C LYS A 142 -18.03 9.99 -7.66
N ARG A 143 -17.19 10.06 -6.64
CA ARG A 143 -15.73 9.92 -6.79
C ARG A 143 -15.26 8.49 -6.64
N TYR A 144 -15.97 7.68 -5.84
CA TYR A 144 -15.67 6.30 -5.50
C TYR A 144 -16.93 5.58 -4.98
N ASP A 145 -16.84 4.26 -4.85
CA ASP A 145 -17.90 3.44 -4.26
C ASP A 145 -17.81 3.42 -2.73
N ALA A 146 -18.51 4.33 -2.06
CA ALA A 146 -18.47 4.43 -0.60
C ALA A 146 -19.04 3.16 0.05
N ASN A 147 -18.25 2.53 0.91
CA ASN A 147 -18.57 1.28 1.63
C ASN A 147 -18.93 0.08 0.73
N GLY A 148 -18.69 0.14 -0.58
CA GLY A 148 -19.06 -0.92 -1.52
C GLY A 148 -20.56 -0.97 -1.83
N THR A 149 -21.26 0.16 -1.69
CA THR A 149 -22.73 0.19 -1.85
C THR A 149 -23.17 -0.02 -3.30
N LEU A 150 -22.43 0.51 -4.28
CA LEU A 150 -22.73 0.27 -5.69
C LEU A 150 -22.45 -1.17 -6.08
N ALA A 151 -21.29 -1.70 -5.68
CA ALA A 151 -20.95 -3.09 -5.94
C ALA A 151 -21.95 -4.08 -5.33
N SER A 152 -22.51 -3.75 -4.15
CA SER A 152 -23.42 -4.66 -3.43
C SER A 152 -24.80 -4.81 -4.07
N ILE A 153 -25.23 -3.88 -4.92
CA ILE A 153 -26.50 -3.94 -5.63
C ILE A 153 -26.35 -4.36 -7.10
N GLY A 154 -25.11 -4.40 -7.61
CA GLY A 154 -24.79 -4.89 -8.94
C GLY A 154 -24.60 -6.42 -8.97
N ASN A 155 -24.60 -6.94 -10.18
CA ASN A 155 -24.32 -8.34 -10.47
C ASN A 155 -22.99 -8.47 -11.22
N THR A 156 -22.10 -9.30 -10.73
CA THR A 156 -20.84 -9.59 -11.42
C THR A 156 -21.10 -10.36 -12.70
N ASP A 157 -20.64 -9.83 -13.84
CA ASP A 157 -20.63 -10.59 -15.09
C ASP A 157 -19.45 -11.56 -15.11
N ARG A 158 -19.77 -12.83 -14.97
CA ARG A 158 -18.75 -13.90 -14.83
C ARG A 158 -17.97 -14.17 -16.11
N LEU A 159 -18.58 -13.95 -17.28
CA LEU A 159 -17.89 -14.14 -18.56
C LEU A 159 -16.85 -13.05 -18.77
N ILE A 160 -17.24 -11.80 -18.55
CA ILE A 160 -16.34 -10.64 -18.62
C ILE A 160 -15.23 -10.77 -17.58
N LEU A 161 -15.57 -11.15 -16.35
CA LEU A 161 -14.60 -11.34 -15.27
C LEU A 161 -13.53 -12.39 -15.63
N ASN A 162 -13.95 -13.57 -16.11
CA ASN A 162 -13.02 -14.63 -16.48
C ASN A 162 -12.11 -14.21 -17.62
N GLN A 163 -12.64 -13.57 -18.66
CA GLN A 163 -11.84 -13.05 -19.77
C GLN A 163 -10.86 -11.98 -19.31
N ALA A 164 -11.26 -11.09 -18.40
CA ALA A 164 -10.36 -10.09 -17.82
C ALA A 164 -9.23 -10.75 -17.03
N LEU A 165 -9.52 -11.77 -16.23
CA LEU A 165 -8.50 -12.52 -15.47
C LEU A 165 -7.49 -13.25 -16.35
N GLU A 166 -7.86 -13.65 -17.56
CA GLU A 166 -6.96 -14.24 -18.55
C GLU A 166 -6.10 -13.18 -19.23
N ASN A 167 -6.69 -12.03 -19.58
CA ASN A 167 -6.01 -10.95 -20.28
C ASN A 167 -5.02 -10.18 -19.38
N PHE A 168 -5.37 -9.94 -18.12
CA PHE A 168 -4.53 -9.27 -17.15
C PHE A 168 -3.80 -10.29 -16.25
N ASN A 169 -2.75 -10.90 -16.81
CA ASN A 169 -1.97 -11.89 -16.09
C ASN A 169 -0.99 -11.24 -15.09
N ILE A 170 -1.55 -10.75 -13.98
CA ILE A 170 -0.75 -10.34 -12.81
C ILE A 170 -0.53 -11.59 -11.98
N GLY A 171 0.72 -11.98 -11.85
CA GLY A 171 1.03 -13.22 -11.15
C GLY A 171 2.49 -13.31 -10.72
N PRO A 172 2.82 -14.42 -10.05
CA PRO A 172 4.19 -14.65 -9.61
C PRO A 172 5.21 -14.50 -10.75
N PRO A 173 6.40 -13.96 -10.44
CA PRO A 173 6.96 -13.72 -9.12
C PRO A 173 6.69 -12.34 -8.50
N TYR A 174 5.72 -11.55 -8.97
CA TYR A 174 5.36 -10.22 -8.46
C TYR A 174 6.58 -9.29 -8.28
N LYS A 175 7.34 -9.08 -9.33
CA LYS A 175 8.58 -8.28 -9.29
C LYS A 175 8.42 -6.89 -9.86
N ASP A 176 7.38 -6.67 -10.66
CA ASP A 176 7.17 -5.40 -11.34
C ASP A 176 6.33 -4.46 -10.47
N SER A 177 6.73 -3.19 -10.42
CA SER A 177 5.87 -2.14 -9.86
C SER A 177 4.71 -1.88 -10.81
N LEU A 178 3.50 -1.82 -10.26
CA LEU A 178 2.27 -1.58 -11.00
C LEU A 178 1.92 -0.09 -10.98
N ASP A 179 1.41 0.40 -12.11
CA ASP A 179 0.80 1.74 -12.23
C ASP A 179 -0.67 1.59 -12.66
N ILE A 180 -1.49 2.58 -12.37
CA ILE A 180 -2.89 2.62 -12.81
C ILE A 180 -3.01 2.47 -14.34
N LYS A 181 -2.01 2.94 -15.08
CA LYS A 181 -1.96 2.84 -16.55
C LYS A 181 -1.73 1.43 -17.07
N ASP A 182 -1.29 0.50 -16.23
CA ASP A 182 -1.13 -0.90 -16.61
C ASP A 182 -2.48 -1.62 -16.73
N PHE A 183 -3.56 -0.95 -16.33
CA PHE A 183 -4.92 -1.48 -16.33
C PHE A 183 -5.82 -0.68 -17.24
N ASP A 184 -6.81 -1.38 -17.81
CA ASP A 184 -7.88 -0.78 -18.61
C ASP A 184 -9.23 -1.29 -18.12
N ILE A 185 -10.18 -0.39 -17.96
CA ILE A 185 -11.57 -0.71 -17.58
C ILE A 185 -12.48 -0.99 -18.79
N SER A 186 -11.93 -1.09 -20.00
CA SER A 186 -12.70 -1.27 -21.22
C SER A 186 -13.51 -2.57 -21.22
N PHE A 187 -13.08 -3.59 -20.50
CA PHE A 187 -13.75 -4.87 -20.42
C PHE A 187 -15.12 -4.82 -19.72
N VAL A 188 -15.40 -3.83 -18.88
CA VAL A 188 -16.73 -3.61 -18.27
C VAL A 188 -17.58 -2.59 -19.06
N LYS A 189 -17.07 -2.11 -20.19
CA LYS A 189 -17.79 -1.15 -21.01
C LYS A 189 -19.08 -1.76 -21.57
N GLY A 190 -20.20 -1.06 -21.35
CA GLY A 190 -21.53 -1.54 -21.72
C GLY A 190 -22.33 -2.14 -20.57
N LEU A 191 -21.71 -2.42 -19.43
CA LEU A 191 -22.44 -2.79 -18.22
C LEU A 191 -23.10 -1.57 -17.58
N SER A 192 -24.09 -1.83 -16.71
CA SER A 192 -24.62 -0.79 -15.81
C SER A 192 -23.53 -0.26 -14.88
N LEU A 193 -23.75 0.89 -14.24
CA LEU A 193 -22.82 1.41 -13.24
C LEU A 193 -22.54 0.34 -12.16
N GLU A 194 -23.58 -0.24 -11.63
CA GLU A 194 -23.54 -1.17 -10.52
C GLU A 194 -22.89 -2.51 -10.90
N ASP A 195 -23.27 -3.09 -12.03
CA ASP A 195 -22.71 -4.35 -12.52
C ASP A 195 -21.22 -4.20 -12.88
N GLY A 196 -20.84 -3.05 -13.47
CA GLY A 196 -19.46 -2.72 -13.75
C GLY A 196 -18.63 -2.61 -12.46
N VAL A 197 -19.16 -1.91 -11.43
CA VAL A 197 -18.48 -1.81 -10.12
C VAL A 197 -18.34 -3.19 -9.46
N SER A 198 -19.40 -4.01 -9.47
CA SER A 198 -19.38 -5.36 -8.93
C SER A 198 -18.33 -6.24 -9.63
N THR A 199 -18.29 -6.23 -10.96
CA THR A 199 -17.35 -7.01 -11.77
C THR A 199 -15.89 -6.57 -11.52
N LEU A 200 -15.63 -5.26 -11.43
CA LEU A 200 -14.30 -4.72 -11.13
C LEU A 200 -13.85 -5.03 -9.71
N ALA A 201 -14.77 -5.01 -8.73
CA ALA A 201 -14.45 -5.35 -7.36
C ALA A 201 -14.12 -6.84 -7.22
N ASP A 202 -14.86 -7.73 -7.88
CA ASP A 202 -14.55 -9.16 -7.89
C ASP A 202 -13.26 -9.46 -8.67
N PHE A 203 -12.96 -8.75 -9.76
CA PHE A 203 -11.67 -8.84 -10.45
C PHE A 203 -10.52 -8.49 -9.50
N THR A 204 -10.61 -7.35 -8.81
CA THR A 204 -9.60 -6.92 -7.83
C THR A 204 -9.45 -7.93 -6.70
N ALA A 205 -10.57 -8.43 -6.17
CA ALA A 205 -10.59 -9.41 -5.08
C ALA A 205 -9.88 -10.72 -5.47
N LEU A 206 -10.14 -11.24 -6.68
CA LEU A 206 -9.51 -12.46 -7.16
C LEU A 206 -8.01 -12.30 -7.39
N GLN A 207 -7.57 -11.16 -7.91
CA GLN A 207 -6.14 -10.89 -8.07
C GLN A 207 -5.43 -10.80 -6.71
N ILE A 208 -6.02 -10.10 -5.74
CA ILE A 208 -5.49 -10.07 -4.37
C ILE A 208 -5.43 -11.48 -3.79
N SER A 209 -6.50 -12.27 -3.88
CA SER A 209 -6.56 -13.63 -3.34
C SER A 209 -5.51 -14.57 -3.95
N ARG A 210 -5.21 -14.43 -5.25
CA ARG A 210 -4.11 -15.16 -5.90
C ARG A 210 -2.76 -14.82 -5.29
N ALA A 211 -2.53 -13.53 -5.01
CA ALA A 211 -1.30 -13.08 -4.36
C ALA A 211 -1.20 -13.59 -2.92
N LEU A 212 -2.30 -13.56 -2.14
CA LEU A 212 -2.32 -14.11 -0.78
C LEU A 212 -1.88 -15.58 -0.78
N ASN A 213 -2.39 -16.37 -1.72
CA ASN A 213 -2.02 -17.78 -1.85
C ASN A 213 -0.53 -17.95 -2.17
N TYR A 214 0.04 -17.11 -3.01
CA TYR A 214 1.47 -17.15 -3.35
C TYR A 214 2.37 -16.76 -2.16
N PHE A 215 1.99 -15.75 -1.38
CA PHE A 215 2.79 -15.26 -0.25
C PHE A 215 2.54 -16.00 1.06
N LYS A 216 1.55 -16.84 1.12
CA LYS A 216 1.29 -17.71 2.26
C LYS A 216 2.53 -18.56 2.55
N ASP A 217 2.85 -18.73 3.82
CA ASP A 217 3.85 -19.71 4.27
C ASP A 217 3.16 -21.07 4.42
N PRO A 218 3.56 -22.11 3.67
CA PRO A 218 2.89 -23.41 3.75
C PRO A 218 3.09 -24.13 5.10
N THR A 219 4.05 -23.67 5.90
CA THR A 219 4.41 -24.29 7.18
C THR A 219 3.87 -23.54 8.40
N LYS A 220 3.26 -22.35 8.19
CA LYS A 220 2.82 -21.46 9.26
C LYS A 220 1.42 -20.96 9.02
N LYS A 221 0.71 -20.68 10.11
CA LYS A 221 -0.52 -19.87 10.04
C LYS A 221 -0.18 -18.49 9.51
N SER A 222 -1.03 -17.96 8.64
CA SER A 222 -0.81 -16.66 8.02
C SER A 222 -1.81 -15.63 8.51
N ILE A 223 -1.32 -14.45 8.84
CA ILE A 223 -2.13 -13.27 9.15
C ILE A 223 -1.85 -12.23 8.06
N PHE A 224 -2.92 -11.75 7.43
CA PHE A 224 -2.86 -10.65 6.49
C PHE A 224 -3.63 -9.47 7.07
N LEU A 225 -2.90 -8.45 7.50
CA LEU A 225 -3.47 -7.20 8.00
C LEU A 225 -3.74 -6.26 6.84
N VAL A 226 -4.95 -5.72 6.77
CA VAL A 226 -5.36 -4.84 5.69
C VAL A 226 -5.39 -3.40 6.15
N CYS A 227 -4.63 -2.54 5.47
CA CYS A 227 -4.69 -1.08 5.59
C CYS A 227 -5.06 -0.42 4.25
N GLY A 228 -5.04 0.89 4.18
CA GLY A 228 -5.45 1.64 2.99
C GLY A 228 -6.96 1.82 2.86
N GLY A 229 -7.37 2.65 1.92
CA GLY A 229 -8.78 3.03 1.73
C GLY A 229 -9.72 1.87 1.35
N GLY A 230 -9.17 0.86 0.64
CA GLY A 230 -9.94 -0.30 0.18
C GLY A 230 -10.52 -1.16 1.31
N ARG A 231 -9.90 -1.17 2.49
CA ARG A 231 -10.44 -1.87 3.66
C ARG A 231 -11.82 -1.38 4.10
N LYS A 232 -12.19 -0.16 3.74
CA LYS A 232 -13.51 0.43 4.00
C LYS A 232 -14.58 -0.02 3.02
N ASN A 233 -14.19 -0.59 1.88
CA ASN A 233 -15.13 -1.14 0.91
C ASN A 233 -15.56 -2.54 1.34
N LYS A 234 -16.70 -2.65 2.01
CA LYS A 234 -17.21 -3.89 2.58
C LYS A 234 -17.45 -4.98 1.51
N TYR A 235 -17.89 -4.58 0.31
CA TYR A 235 -18.07 -5.55 -0.78
C TYR A 235 -16.73 -6.15 -1.20
N LEU A 236 -15.71 -5.31 -1.44
CA LEU A 236 -14.37 -5.76 -1.81
C LEU A 236 -13.77 -6.69 -0.75
N MET A 237 -13.84 -6.30 0.53
CA MET A 237 -13.33 -7.12 1.63
C MET A 237 -14.03 -8.48 1.71
N ASN A 238 -15.36 -8.50 1.60
CA ASN A 238 -16.12 -9.75 1.59
C ASN A 238 -15.82 -10.60 0.34
N SER A 239 -15.59 -9.97 -0.81
CA SER A 239 -15.26 -10.68 -2.04
C SER A 239 -13.86 -11.32 -1.95
N ILE A 240 -12.89 -10.64 -1.35
CA ILE A 240 -11.56 -11.20 -1.06
C ILE A 240 -11.71 -12.42 -0.13
N LEU A 241 -12.45 -12.28 0.98
CA LEU A 241 -12.67 -13.38 1.93
C LEU A 241 -13.31 -14.59 1.26
N ARG A 242 -14.39 -14.40 0.49
CA ARG A 242 -15.03 -15.50 -0.27
C ARG A 242 -14.06 -16.18 -1.22
N SER A 243 -13.18 -15.43 -1.88
CA SER A 243 -12.20 -15.96 -2.81
C SER A 243 -11.07 -16.71 -2.11
N VAL A 244 -10.69 -16.27 -0.92
CA VAL A 244 -9.71 -16.96 -0.04
C VAL A 244 -10.28 -18.28 0.46
N ASP A 245 -11.54 -18.31 0.88
CA ASP A 245 -12.20 -19.51 1.42
C ASP A 245 -12.38 -20.61 0.37
N THR A 246 -12.50 -20.24 -0.91
CA THR A 246 -12.60 -21.22 -2.02
C THR A 246 -11.29 -21.94 -2.32
N VAL A 247 -10.17 -21.38 -1.88
CA VAL A 247 -8.85 -22.02 -2.04
C VAL A 247 -8.59 -22.88 -0.82
N LYS A 248 -8.85 -24.18 -0.93
CA LYS A 248 -8.71 -25.19 0.16
C LYS A 248 -7.37 -25.15 0.93
N GLU A 249 -6.36 -24.55 0.35
CA GLU A 249 -5.02 -24.42 0.94
C GLU A 249 -4.86 -23.21 1.87
N LEU A 250 -5.88 -22.33 1.97
CA LEU A 250 -5.86 -21.14 2.82
C LEU A 250 -6.51 -21.37 4.21
N ASN A 251 -6.84 -22.61 4.55
CA ASN A 251 -7.26 -22.99 5.89
C ASN A 251 -6.20 -22.53 6.91
N GLU A 252 -6.60 -21.71 7.89
CA GLU A 252 -5.74 -21.05 8.87
C GLU A 252 -5.15 -19.68 8.43
N THR A 253 -5.76 -19.03 7.46
CA THR A 253 -5.42 -17.67 7.07
C THR A 253 -6.39 -16.67 7.68
N ASN A 254 -5.88 -15.73 8.46
CA ASN A 254 -6.64 -14.59 8.95
C ASN A 254 -6.42 -13.38 8.03
N PHE A 255 -7.50 -12.88 7.45
CA PHE A 255 -7.50 -11.66 6.65
C PHE A 255 -8.36 -10.62 7.36
N VAL A 256 -7.73 -9.66 8.03
CA VAL A 256 -8.39 -8.77 8.98
C VAL A 256 -7.92 -7.32 8.83
N PRO A 257 -8.77 -6.33 9.10
CA PRO A 257 -8.35 -4.94 9.10
C PRO A 257 -7.34 -4.67 10.23
N VAL A 258 -6.46 -3.69 10.02
CA VAL A 258 -5.44 -3.32 11.02
C VAL A 258 -6.04 -2.82 12.33
N GLU A 259 -7.27 -2.32 12.28
CA GLU A 259 -8.04 -1.85 13.45
C GLU A 259 -8.27 -2.96 14.49
N ASP A 260 -8.36 -4.22 14.08
CA ASP A 260 -8.52 -5.36 14.98
C ASP A 260 -7.32 -5.56 15.92
N TYR A 261 -6.19 -4.97 15.58
CA TYR A 261 -4.97 -4.93 16.39
C TYR A 261 -4.70 -3.55 17.01
N GLY A 262 -5.70 -2.67 17.03
CA GLY A 262 -5.59 -1.33 17.62
C GLY A 262 -4.74 -0.36 16.79
N ILE A 263 -4.59 -0.59 15.49
CA ILE A 263 -3.85 0.27 14.57
C ILE A 263 -4.86 1.11 13.79
N GLU A 264 -4.69 2.42 13.80
CA GLU A 264 -5.55 3.32 13.03
C GLU A 264 -5.16 3.33 11.54
N GLY A 265 -5.87 2.55 10.73
CA GLY A 265 -5.56 2.32 9.33
C GLY A 265 -5.56 3.56 8.43
N ASP A 266 -6.28 4.63 8.82
CA ASP A 266 -6.27 5.90 8.09
C ASP A 266 -4.95 6.67 8.23
N PHE A 267 -4.17 6.36 9.26
CA PHE A 267 -2.91 7.05 9.55
C PHE A 267 -1.66 6.21 9.29
N VAL A 268 -1.81 4.96 8.84
CA VAL A 268 -0.65 4.07 8.56
C VAL A 268 0.33 4.73 7.61
N GLU A 269 -0.14 5.30 6.50
CA GLU A 269 0.74 5.92 5.51
C GLU A 269 1.39 7.22 6.05
N SER A 270 0.65 8.08 6.73
CA SER A 270 1.19 9.31 7.31
C SER A 270 2.20 9.01 8.43
N GLN A 271 1.93 8.02 9.27
CA GLN A 271 2.87 7.54 10.28
C GLN A 271 4.12 6.93 9.64
N ALA A 272 3.96 6.21 8.51
CA ALA A 272 5.09 5.67 7.76
C ALA A 272 6.03 6.78 7.31
N PHE A 273 5.52 7.86 6.70
CA PHE A 273 6.37 8.97 6.26
C PHE A 273 6.99 9.75 7.42
N GLY A 274 6.33 9.84 8.58
CA GLY A 274 6.95 10.32 9.82
C GLY A 274 8.13 9.44 10.25
N TYR A 275 7.95 8.12 10.24
CA TYR A 275 9.01 7.16 10.57
C TYR A 275 10.16 7.20 9.56
N LEU A 276 9.86 7.28 8.25
CA LEU A 276 10.87 7.42 7.21
C LEU A 276 11.68 8.71 7.37
N ALA A 277 11.05 9.82 7.79
CA ALA A 277 11.76 11.07 8.07
C ALA A 277 12.74 10.92 9.23
N ILE A 278 12.37 10.21 10.30
CA ILE A 278 13.29 9.88 11.40
C ILE A 278 14.45 9.02 10.91
N ARG A 279 14.17 7.99 10.11
CA ARG A 279 15.24 7.16 9.53
C ARG A 279 16.19 7.95 8.64
N SER A 280 15.65 8.88 7.83
CA SER A 280 16.44 9.78 6.98
C SER A 280 17.33 10.69 7.84
N LEU A 281 16.80 11.27 8.92
CA LEU A 281 17.56 12.09 9.87
C LEU A 281 18.73 11.31 10.49
N LEU A 282 18.51 10.04 10.80
CA LEU A 282 19.50 9.13 11.38
C LEU A 282 20.40 8.45 10.34
N ASN A 283 20.25 8.81 9.07
CA ASN A 283 20.93 8.18 7.93
C ASN A 283 20.75 6.64 7.87
N LEU A 284 19.60 6.16 8.33
CA LEU A 284 19.23 4.75 8.27
C LEU A 284 18.55 4.41 6.95
N PRO A 285 18.70 3.19 6.43
CA PRO A 285 18.05 2.79 5.18
C PRO A 285 16.52 2.87 5.25
N ILE A 286 15.90 3.35 4.17
CA ILE A 286 14.44 3.37 3.97
C ILE A 286 13.99 2.47 2.82
N SER A 287 14.91 2.08 1.95
CA SER A 287 14.68 1.16 0.83
C SER A 287 15.66 -0.01 0.90
N PHE A 288 15.22 -1.15 0.38
CA PHE A 288 15.97 -2.40 0.46
C PHE A 288 15.85 -3.18 -0.86
N PRO A 289 16.85 -4.04 -1.22
CA PRO A 289 16.81 -4.85 -2.44
C PRO A 289 15.52 -5.66 -2.59
N ASP A 290 15.04 -6.28 -1.52
CA ASP A 290 13.84 -7.12 -1.52
C ASP A 290 12.52 -6.33 -1.41
N THR A 291 12.55 -5.00 -1.40
CA THR A 291 11.35 -4.15 -1.39
C THR A 291 11.20 -3.31 -2.64
N THR A 292 12.22 -2.55 -3.02
CA THR A 292 12.20 -1.67 -4.19
C THR A 292 13.08 -2.15 -5.35
N GLY A 293 13.85 -3.22 -5.12
CA GLY A 293 14.82 -3.72 -6.10
C GLY A 293 16.08 -2.86 -6.24
N CYS A 294 16.39 -2.01 -5.24
CA CYS A 294 17.63 -1.23 -5.25
C CYS A 294 18.85 -2.15 -5.06
N ASN A 295 20.01 -1.71 -5.57
CA ASN A 295 21.24 -2.53 -5.52
C ASN A 295 21.69 -2.82 -4.08
N ASP A 296 21.61 -1.80 -3.23
CA ASP A 296 21.96 -1.87 -1.80
C ASP A 296 20.88 -1.19 -0.97
N SER A 297 20.85 -1.48 0.33
CA SER A 297 19.97 -0.78 1.28
C SER A 297 20.37 0.69 1.36
N VAL A 298 19.46 1.60 1.04
CA VAL A 298 19.76 3.03 0.94
C VAL A 298 18.87 3.89 1.82
N SER A 299 19.45 4.93 2.39
CA SER A 299 18.70 6.03 3.00
C SER A 299 18.02 6.85 1.91
N GLY A 300 17.04 7.65 2.27
CA GLY A 300 16.34 8.54 1.33
C GLY A 300 15.81 9.77 2.04
N GLY A 301 15.19 10.64 1.27
CA GLY A 301 14.73 11.92 1.77
C GLY A 301 15.83 12.98 1.83
N VAL A 302 15.44 14.21 1.58
CA VAL A 302 16.28 15.40 1.70
C VAL A 302 15.80 16.19 2.91
N MET A 303 16.66 16.35 3.88
CA MET A 303 16.37 17.18 5.06
C MET A 303 16.66 18.64 4.75
N ILE A 304 15.70 19.48 5.07
CA ILE A 304 15.82 20.93 4.94
C ILE A 304 15.47 21.64 6.25
N ASN A 305 16.26 22.62 6.55
CA ASN A 305 16.07 23.55 7.66
C ASN A 305 16.18 24.96 7.07
N ASN A 306 15.06 25.49 6.58
CA ASN A 306 15.05 26.72 5.78
C ASN A 306 14.24 27.83 6.45
N PHE A 307 14.60 28.18 7.69
CA PHE A 307 13.96 29.26 8.48
C PHE A 307 14.94 29.94 9.43
#